data_9331d635dae39a3971fb12606006f9ce
#
_entry.id   9331d635dae39a3971fb12606006f9ce
#
_cell.length_a   1.000
_cell.length_b   1.000
_cell.length_c   1.000
_cell.angle_alpha   90.00
_cell.angle_beta   90.00
_cell.angle_gamma   90.00
#
_symmetry.space_group_name_H-M   'P 1'
#
loop_
_entity.id
_entity.type
_entity.pdbx_description
1 polymer ?
#
loop_
_entity_poly.entity_id
_entity_poly.type
_entity_poly.pdbx_seq_one_letter_code
_entity_poly.pdbx_strand_id
1 'polypeptide(L)'
;FCLSRGLGDVYKRQAIRKDLSLRPVEGVDGTANEGEILSVLHKYGITGPSVVLWGTGKPLREFLWSEEMADASVYIMEHVNFEDTYQKGTKDVRNCHINIGTGKEITIAALADLIVKETKYQGKVIFDSTKPDGTMRKLTDVSKLHALGWHHRIDIEEGVHKMYQWYLS
;
A
#
# COMPACT_ATOMS: atom_id res chain seq x y z
N PHE A 1 7.98 14.07 -1.73
CA PHE A 1 7.48 14.07 -3.12
C PHE A 1 7.87 15.28 -3.98
N CYS A 2 8.94 15.97 -3.64
CA CYS A 2 9.45 17.12 -4.43
C CYS A 2 10.53 16.74 -5.45
N LEU A 3 10.54 15.50 -5.98
CA LEU A 3 11.64 14.98 -6.81
C LEU A 3 11.48 15.22 -8.32
N SER A 4 10.56 16.08 -8.77
CA SER A 4 10.20 16.19 -10.18
C SER A 4 11.20 16.91 -11.11
N ARG A 5 12.28 17.48 -10.63
CA ARG A 5 13.37 18.05 -11.47
C ARG A 5 14.68 18.03 -10.70
N GLY A 6 15.56 17.08 -10.93
CA GLY A 6 16.94 16.98 -10.41
C GLY A 6 17.21 17.48 -8.98
N LEU A 7 18.04 16.79 -8.22
CA LEU A 7 18.47 17.16 -6.85
C LEU A 7 19.17 18.54 -6.74
N GLY A 8 19.22 19.30 -7.82
CA GLY A 8 19.88 20.61 -7.88
C GLY A 8 19.06 21.80 -7.37
N ASP A 9 17.78 21.63 -7.06
CA ASP A 9 16.92 22.73 -6.62
C ASP A 9 16.91 22.84 -5.09
N VAL A 10 17.31 23.99 -4.58
CA VAL A 10 17.40 24.28 -3.12
C VAL A 10 16.08 24.01 -2.42
N TYR A 11 14.94 24.33 -3.04
CA TYR A 11 13.60 24.08 -2.47
C TYR A 11 13.32 22.60 -2.27
N LYS A 12 13.81 21.74 -3.13
CA LYS A 12 13.62 20.30 -3.02
C LYS A 12 14.44 19.69 -1.93
N ARG A 13 15.69 20.14 -1.78
CA ARG A 13 16.56 19.74 -0.67
C ARG A 13 15.93 20.13 0.66
N GLN A 14 15.37 21.33 0.76
CA GLN A 14 14.67 21.79 1.96
C GLN A 14 13.41 20.95 2.26
N ALA A 15 12.61 20.61 1.25
CA ALA A 15 11.43 19.78 1.41
C ALA A 15 11.79 18.35 1.87
N ILE A 16 12.84 17.74 1.30
CA ILE A 16 13.36 16.42 1.73
C ILE A 16 13.82 16.49 3.18
N ARG A 17 14.60 17.51 3.56
CA ARG A 17 15.07 17.69 4.93
C ARG A 17 13.92 17.90 5.91
N LYS A 18 12.91 18.68 5.54
CA LYS A 18 11.71 18.90 6.34
C LYS A 18 10.97 17.58 6.57
N ASP A 19 10.78 16.79 5.52
CA ASP A 19 10.11 15.49 5.63
C ASP A 19 10.90 14.51 6.51
N LEU A 20 12.20 14.40 6.31
CA LEU A 20 13.07 13.57 7.16
C LEU A 20 13.11 14.03 8.61
N SER A 21 12.94 15.33 8.89
CA SER A 21 12.83 15.85 10.27
C SER A 21 11.54 15.41 10.94
N LEU A 22 10.46 15.31 10.18
CA LEU A 22 9.15 14.84 10.69
C LEU A 22 9.10 13.30 10.76
N ARG A 23 9.75 12.64 9.81
CA ARG A 23 9.70 11.18 9.61
C ARG A 23 11.11 10.65 9.30
N PRO A 24 11.98 10.48 10.31
CA PRO A 24 13.32 9.95 10.11
C PRO A 24 13.29 8.54 9.51
N VAL A 25 14.21 8.27 8.58
CA VAL A 25 14.34 6.97 7.91
C VAL A 25 15.69 6.36 8.30
N GLU A 26 15.66 5.19 8.93
CA GLU A 26 16.86 4.46 9.38
C GLU A 26 17.84 5.31 10.22
N GLY A 27 17.29 6.23 11.03
CA GLY A 27 18.09 7.14 11.85
C GLY A 27 18.65 8.36 11.11
N VAL A 28 18.38 8.48 9.80
CA VAL A 28 18.70 9.68 9.02
C VAL A 28 17.54 10.66 9.11
N ASP A 29 17.79 11.82 9.68
CA ASP A 29 16.84 12.93 9.81
C ASP A 29 17.23 14.13 8.91
N GLY A 30 16.46 15.20 9.00
CA GLY A 30 16.70 16.41 8.21
C GLY A 30 17.99 17.18 8.53
N THR A 31 18.68 16.84 9.62
CA THR A 31 19.98 17.45 10.02
C THR A 31 21.16 16.69 9.48
N ALA A 32 20.96 15.45 8.98
CA ALA A 32 21.99 14.59 8.43
C ALA A 32 22.73 15.26 7.25
N ASN A 33 23.95 14.83 7.01
CA ASN A 33 24.72 15.33 5.87
C ASN A 33 24.12 14.85 4.52
N GLU A 34 24.48 15.54 3.44
CA GLU A 34 23.90 15.25 2.12
C GLU A 34 24.19 13.83 1.63
N GLY A 35 25.37 13.31 1.95
CA GLY A 35 25.77 11.94 1.56
C GLY A 35 24.91 10.88 2.25
N GLU A 36 24.61 11.04 3.52
CA GLU A 36 23.72 10.15 4.27
C GLU A 36 22.30 10.18 3.74
N ILE A 37 21.76 11.37 3.48
CA ILE A 37 20.43 11.55 2.88
C ILE A 37 20.36 10.88 1.50
N LEU A 38 21.33 11.14 0.63
CA LEU A 38 21.39 10.53 -0.70
C LEU A 38 21.52 9.01 -0.63
N SER A 39 22.33 8.49 0.30
CA SER A 39 22.52 7.05 0.49
C SER A 39 21.19 6.36 0.84
N VAL A 40 20.44 6.93 1.79
CA VAL A 40 19.11 6.40 2.16
C VAL A 40 18.14 6.49 0.99
N LEU A 41 18.04 7.61 0.30
CA LEU A 41 17.16 7.75 -0.87
C LEU A 41 17.49 6.72 -1.96
N HIS A 42 18.77 6.56 -2.29
CA HIS A 42 19.20 5.58 -3.29
C HIS A 42 18.91 4.13 -2.86
N LYS A 43 19.07 3.81 -1.58
CA LYS A 43 18.70 2.49 -1.03
C LYS A 43 17.24 2.13 -1.30
N TYR A 44 16.36 3.12 -1.23
CA TYR A 44 14.93 2.97 -1.54
C TYR A 44 14.58 3.23 -3.02
N GLY A 45 15.58 3.24 -3.90
CA GLY A 45 15.38 3.41 -5.34
C GLY A 45 15.02 4.82 -5.77
N ILE A 46 15.14 5.80 -4.87
CA ILE A 46 14.83 7.20 -5.16
C ILE A 46 16.08 7.88 -5.71
N THR A 47 16.02 8.28 -6.98
CA THR A 47 17.07 9.07 -7.65
C THR A 47 16.52 10.45 -8.01
N GLY A 48 17.39 11.36 -8.51
CA GLY A 48 16.94 12.68 -8.91
C GLY A 48 15.79 12.67 -9.92
N PRO A 49 15.87 11.91 -11.03
CA PRO A 49 14.86 11.89 -12.08
C PRO A 49 13.83 10.77 -11.95
N SER A 50 14.04 9.77 -11.08
CA SER A 50 13.20 8.56 -11.08
C SER A 50 13.07 7.89 -9.73
N VAL A 51 12.02 7.09 -9.62
CA VAL A 51 11.82 6.09 -8.56
C VAL A 51 11.91 4.71 -9.19
N VAL A 52 12.79 3.87 -8.65
CA VAL A 52 13.01 2.49 -9.11
C VAL A 52 12.25 1.54 -8.19
N LEU A 53 11.33 0.78 -8.75
CA LEU A 53 10.56 -0.26 -8.07
C LEU A 53 11.11 -1.64 -8.45
N TRP A 54 11.14 -2.55 -7.49
CA TRP A 54 11.59 -3.93 -7.73
C TRP A 54 10.59 -4.73 -8.52
N GLY A 55 11.09 -5.63 -9.38
CA GLY A 55 10.29 -6.56 -10.16
C GLY A 55 9.77 -5.96 -11.47
N THR A 56 8.78 -6.62 -12.05
CA THR A 56 8.18 -6.24 -13.35
C THR A 56 6.94 -5.36 -13.21
N GLY A 57 6.43 -5.18 -12.01
CA GLY A 57 5.15 -4.52 -11.77
C GLY A 57 3.91 -5.34 -12.14
N LYS A 58 4.07 -6.57 -12.65
CA LYS A 58 2.97 -7.45 -13.06
C LYS A 58 2.22 -8.14 -11.92
N PRO A 59 2.85 -8.46 -10.76
CA PRO A 59 2.14 -9.11 -9.67
C PRO A 59 0.89 -8.37 -9.26
N LEU A 60 -0.14 -9.15 -8.97
CA LEU A 60 -1.44 -8.68 -8.51
C LEU A 60 -1.49 -8.72 -6.98
N ARG A 61 -2.03 -7.69 -6.36
CA ARG A 61 -2.22 -7.59 -4.92
C ARG A 61 -3.60 -7.01 -4.61
N GLU A 62 -4.13 -7.47 -3.51
CA GLU A 62 -5.33 -6.93 -2.88
C GLU A 62 -4.92 -5.95 -1.78
N PHE A 63 -5.64 -4.85 -1.67
CA PHE A 63 -5.44 -3.83 -0.65
C PHE A 63 -6.77 -3.51 0.01
N LEU A 64 -6.79 -3.53 1.32
CA LEU A 64 -7.93 -3.15 2.13
C LEU A 64 -7.55 -1.98 3.03
N TRP A 65 -8.43 -0.99 3.14
CA TRP A 65 -8.25 0.12 4.06
C TRP A 65 -8.25 -0.38 5.51
N SER A 66 -7.28 0.07 6.33
CA SER A 66 -7.07 -0.49 7.68
C SER A 66 -8.25 -0.33 8.62
N GLU A 67 -8.99 0.79 8.53
CA GLU A 67 -10.20 1.00 9.33
C GLU A 67 -11.31 0.03 8.94
N GLU A 68 -11.41 -0.37 7.67
CA GLU A 68 -12.38 -1.37 7.23
C GLU A 68 -12.00 -2.79 7.67
N MET A 69 -10.71 -3.08 7.84
CA MET A 69 -10.28 -4.33 8.48
C MET A 69 -10.79 -4.38 9.94
N ALA A 70 -10.69 -3.28 10.66
CA ALA A 70 -11.20 -3.16 12.02
C ALA A 70 -12.74 -3.25 12.04
N ASP A 71 -13.42 -2.52 11.16
CA ASP A 71 -14.88 -2.52 11.04
C ASP A 71 -15.42 -3.93 10.73
N ALA A 72 -14.79 -4.65 9.79
CA ALA A 72 -15.14 -6.03 9.49
C ALA A 72 -14.98 -6.95 10.69
N SER A 73 -13.90 -6.77 11.46
CA SER A 73 -13.64 -7.58 12.66
C SER A 73 -14.70 -7.34 13.73
N VAL A 74 -15.07 -6.08 13.99
CA VAL A 74 -16.15 -5.72 14.92
C VAL A 74 -17.49 -6.26 14.43
N TYR A 75 -17.80 -6.08 13.15
CA TYR A 75 -19.03 -6.60 12.55
C TYR A 75 -19.16 -8.12 12.75
N ILE A 76 -18.10 -8.88 12.49
CA ILE A 76 -18.10 -10.33 12.69
C ILE A 76 -18.37 -10.69 14.17
N MET A 77 -17.72 -9.97 15.09
CA MET A 77 -17.91 -10.23 16.53
C MET A 77 -19.33 -9.93 17.01
N GLU A 78 -20.02 -8.94 16.44
CA GLU A 78 -21.34 -8.49 16.86
C GLU A 78 -22.49 -9.24 16.17
N HIS A 79 -22.29 -9.70 14.91
CA HIS A 79 -23.37 -10.17 14.06
C HIS A 79 -23.25 -11.61 13.61
N VAL A 80 -22.11 -12.28 13.82
CA VAL A 80 -21.84 -13.63 13.32
C VAL A 80 -21.65 -14.59 14.45
N ASN A 81 -22.49 -15.62 14.55
CA ASN A 81 -22.30 -16.73 15.47
C ASN A 81 -21.41 -17.80 14.84
N PHE A 82 -20.75 -18.60 15.65
CA PHE A 82 -19.91 -19.69 15.15
C PHE A 82 -20.66 -20.63 14.19
N GLU A 83 -21.94 -20.88 14.46
CA GLU A 83 -22.82 -21.71 13.62
C GLU A 83 -23.06 -21.17 12.21
N ASP A 84 -22.84 -19.87 11.99
CA ASP A 84 -22.99 -19.23 10.69
C ASP A 84 -21.73 -19.36 9.83
N THR A 85 -20.62 -19.82 10.42
CA THR A 85 -19.32 -19.92 9.75
C THR A 85 -19.11 -21.21 8.97
N TYR A 86 -19.98 -22.20 9.13
CA TYR A 86 -19.91 -23.49 8.46
C TYR A 86 -21.26 -24.00 7.98
N GLN A 87 -21.24 -24.97 7.06
CA GLN A 87 -22.46 -25.55 6.52
C GLN A 87 -23.14 -26.47 7.56
N LYS A 88 -24.38 -26.15 7.93
CA LYS A 88 -25.16 -26.95 8.88
C LYS A 88 -25.43 -28.35 8.34
N GLY A 89 -25.38 -29.35 9.21
CA GLY A 89 -25.65 -30.75 8.87
C GLY A 89 -24.43 -31.55 8.39
N THR A 90 -23.25 -30.97 8.39
CA THR A 90 -21.99 -31.72 8.16
C THR A 90 -21.52 -32.42 9.45
N LYS A 91 -21.04 -33.67 9.34
CA LYS A 91 -20.48 -34.42 10.49
C LYS A 91 -19.21 -33.75 11.03
N ASP A 92 -18.42 -33.10 10.17
CA ASP A 92 -17.17 -32.45 10.52
C ASP A 92 -17.31 -30.94 10.30
N VAL A 93 -17.02 -30.17 11.34
CA VAL A 93 -16.92 -28.69 11.23
C VAL A 93 -15.56 -28.35 10.63
N ARG A 94 -15.57 -27.86 9.39
CA ARG A 94 -14.36 -27.46 8.64
C ARG A 94 -14.57 -26.09 8.01
N ASN A 95 -13.46 -25.42 7.66
CA ASN A 95 -13.47 -24.14 6.97
C ASN A 95 -14.31 -23.04 7.64
N CYS A 96 -14.28 -23.00 8.98
CA CYS A 96 -14.98 -21.96 9.75
C CYS A 96 -14.26 -20.60 9.76
N HIS A 97 -13.07 -20.49 9.17
CA HIS A 97 -12.40 -19.20 9.01
C HIS A 97 -13.18 -18.27 8.06
N ILE A 98 -13.09 -16.98 8.35
CA ILE A 98 -13.65 -15.93 7.52
C ILE A 98 -12.47 -15.09 7.02
N ASN A 99 -12.33 -14.98 5.72
CA ASN A 99 -11.33 -14.10 5.12
C ASN A 99 -11.88 -12.67 5.07
N ILE A 100 -11.06 -11.70 5.47
CA ILE A 100 -11.37 -10.28 5.36
C ILE A 100 -10.53 -9.68 4.25
N GLY A 101 -11.18 -9.04 3.28
CA GLY A 101 -10.54 -8.44 2.11
C GLY A 101 -11.57 -7.70 1.26
N THR A 102 -11.15 -7.23 0.11
CA THR A 102 -12.00 -6.55 -0.87
C THR A 102 -12.52 -7.48 -1.97
N GLY A 103 -11.81 -8.60 -2.20
CA GLY A 103 -12.04 -9.46 -3.36
C GLY A 103 -11.60 -8.84 -4.69
N LYS A 104 -10.94 -7.67 -4.65
CA LYS A 104 -10.43 -6.95 -5.83
C LYS A 104 -8.91 -6.91 -5.82
N GLU A 105 -8.32 -7.02 -6.97
CA GLU A 105 -6.86 -7.00 -7.12
C GLU A 105 -6.42 -5.96 -8.14
N ILE A 106 -5.24 -5.41 -7.94
CA ILE A 106 -4.59 -4.44 -8.82
C ILE A 106 -3.14 -4.87 -9.04
N THR A 107 -2.58 -4.61 -10.22
CA THR A 107 -1.15 -4.82 -10.45
C THR A 107 -0.32 -3.78 -9.69
N ILE A 108 0.91 -4.14 -9.32
CA ILE A 108 1.85 -3.19 -8.70
C ILE A 108 2.11 -2.00 -9.65
N ALA A 109 2.15 -2.23 -10.96
CA ALA A 109 2.29 -1.15 -11.93
C ALA A 109 1.09 -0.18 -11.90
N ALA A 110 -0.14 -0.69 -11.91
CA ALA A 110 -1.33 0.15 -11.86
C ALA A 110 -1.45 0.90 -10.52
N LEU A 111 -1.05 0.28 -9.40
CA LEU A 111 -0.96 0.96 -8.12
C LEU A 111 0.07 2.10 -8.15
N ALA A 112 1.24 1.87 -8.74
CA ALA A 112 2.26 2.92 -8.91
C ALA A 112 1.73 4.08 -9.75
N ASP A 113 1.03 3.81 -10.86
CA ASP A 113 0.41 4.83 -11.70
C ASP A 113 -0.64 5.64 -10.92
N LEU A 114 -1.44 4.97 -10.09
CA LEU A 114 -2.44 5.62 -9.24
C LEU A 114 -1.77 6.57 -8.23
N ILE A 115 -0.68 6.13 -7.58
CA ILE A 115 0.09 6.95 -6.64
C ILE A 115 0.73 8.14 -7.38
N VAL A 116 1.31 7.93 -8.56
CA VAL A 116 1.88 8.99 -9.41
C VAL A 116 0.83 10.05 -9.74
N LYS A 117 -0.37 9.62 -10.13
CA LYS A 117 -1.49 10.51 -10.45
C LYS A 117 -1.92 11.33 -9.24
N GLU A 118 -2.10 10.67 -8.08
CA GLU A 118 -2.55 11.33 -6.84
C GLU A 118 -1.53 12.34 -6.33
N THR A 119 -0.26 11.96 -6.32
CA THR A 119 0.85 12.80 -5.84
C THR A 119 1.31 13.83 -6.86
N LYS A 120 0.80 13.79 -8.09
CA LYS A 120 1.23 14.62 -9.23
C LYS A 120 2.75 14.53 -9.47
N TYR A 121 3.33 13.36 -9.22
CA TYR A 121 4.76 13.14 -9.44
C TYR A 121 5.11 13.28 -10.92
N GLN A 122 6.15 14.06 -11.23
CA GLN A 122 6.56 14.37 -12.59
C GLN A 122 7.83 13.60 -13.04
N GLY A 123 8.39 12.79 -12.15
CA GLY A 123 9.53 11.93 -12.46
C GLY A 123 9.11 10.63 -13.15
N LYS A 124 10.08 9.76 -13.39
CA LYS A 124 9.84 8.46 -14.01
C LYS A 124 9.71 7.37 -12.93
N VAL A 125 8.78 6.45 -13.11
CA VAL A 125 8.77 5.17 -12.41
C VAL A 125 9.44 4.12 -13.31
N ILE A 126 10.42 3.41 -12.78
CA ILE A 126 11.19 2.39 -13.50
C ILE A 126 11.06 1.09 -12.73
N PHE A 127 10.74 0.00 -13.44
CA PHE A 127 10.70 -1.34 -12.86
C PHE A 127 12.02 -2.07 -13.11
N ASP A 128 12.69 -2.48 -12.03
CA ASP A 128 13.92 -3.26 -12.08
C ASP A 128 13.58 -4.76 -12.17
N SER A 129 13.45 -5.27 -13.37
CA SER A 129 13.16 -6.68 -13.63
C SER A 129 14.30 -7.65 -13.26
N THR A 130 15.47 -7.16 -12.84
CA THR A 130 16.53 -8.01 -12.28
C THR A 130 16.19 -8.46 -10.86
N LYS A 131 15.26 -7.80 -10.21
CA LYS A 131 14.73 -8.18 -8.90
C LYS A 131 13.51 -9.08 -9.03
N PRO A 132 13.31 -10.01 -8.10
CA PRO A 132 12.20 -10.96 -8.16
C PRO A 132 10.85 -10.27 -7.93
N ASP A 133 9.83 -10.73 -8.65
CA ASP A 133 8.44 -10.29 -8.47
C ASP A 133 7.76 -10.86 -7.20
N GLY A 134 8.26 -11.96 -6.69
CA GLY A 134 7.56 -12.74 -5.67
C GLY A 134 6.33 -13.48 -6.25
N THR A 135 5.34 -13.80 -5.41
CA THR A 135 4.12 -14.50 -5.84
C THR A 135 3.31 -13.65 -6.80
N MET A 136 2.95 -14.19 -7.98
CA MET A 136 2.26 -13.44 -9.02
C MET A 136 0.85 -13.00 -8.63
N ARG A 137 0.12 -13.82 -7.86
CA ARG A 137 -1.25 -13.51 -7.45
C ARG A 137 -1.51 -13.89 -6.00
N LYS A 138 -2.15 -12.98 -5.25
CA LYS A 138 -2.69 -13.23 -3.91
C LYS A 138 -4.03 -12.51 -3.82
N LEU A 139 -5.11 -13.24 -4.02
CA LEU A 139 -6.46 -12.73 -3.89
C LEU A 139 -7.17 -13.53 -2.80
N THR A 140 -7.84 -12.82 -1.94
CA THR A 140 -8.63 -13.41 -0.84
C THR A 140 -10.03 -13.75 -1.35
N ASP A 141 -10.51 -14.96 -1.06
CA ASP A 141 -11.91 -15.31 -1.28
C ASP A 141 -12.76 -14.73 -0.13
N VAL A 142 -13.50 -13.71 -0.44
CA VAL A 142 -14.36 -12.97 0.51
C VAL A 142 -15.83 -13.36 0.43
N SER A 143 -16.18 -14.38 -0.35
CA SER A 143 -17.56 -14.80 -0.61
C SER A 143 -18.34 -15.11 0.68
N LYS A 144 -17.69 -15.73 1.65
CA LYS A 144 -18.30 -16.02 2.95
C LYS A 144 -18.61 -14.73 3.72
N LEU A 145 -17.67 -13.79 3.78
CA LEU A 145 -17.87 -12.50 4.46
C LEU A 145 -19.00 -11.71 3.83
N HIS A 146 -19.07 -11.68 2.49
CA HIS A 146 -20.15 -11.04 1.75
C HIS A 146 -21.52 -11.71 2.04
N ALA A 147 -21.55 -13.05 2.08
CA ALA A 147 -22.77 -13.79 2.42
C ALA A 147 -23.23 -13.54 3.87
N LEU A 148 -22.32 -13.20 4.76
CA LEU A 148 -22.59 -12.81 6.15
C LEU A 148 -23.02 -11.34 6.28
N GLY A 149 -23.02 -10.55 5.18
CA GLY A 149 -23.58 -9.22 5.10
C GLY A 149 -22.59 -8.06 5.15
N TRP A 150 -21.27 -8.32 5.32
CA TRP A 150 -20.28 -7.25 5.32
C TRP A 150 -19.63 -7.08 3.95
N HIS A 151 -19.48 -5.83 3.50
CA HIS A 151 -18.79 -5.43 2.28
C HIS A 151 -17.89 -4.22 2.56
N HIS A 152 -16.73 -4.16 1.92
CA HIS A 152 -15.89 -2.97 1.96
C HIS A 152 -16.59 -1.81 1.22
N ARG A 153 -16.28 -0.57 1.63
CA ARG A 153 -16.84 0.67 1.08
C ARG A 153 -15.78 1.54 0.42
N ILE A 154 -14.52 1.40 0.84
CA ILE A 154 -13.40 2.21 0.36
C ILE A 154 -12.62 1.42 -0.67
N ASP A 155 -12.71 1.84 -1.93
CA ASP A 155 -11.91 1.28 -3.02
C ASP A 155 -10.47 1.85 -3.00
N ILE A 156 -9.57 1.23 -3.77
CA ILE A 156 -8.13 1.54 -3.75
C ILE A 156 -7.85 3.00 -4.10
N GLU A 157 -8.61 3.61 -5.01
CA GLU A 157 -8.45 5.00 -5.42
C GLU A 157 -8.71 5.94 -4.24
N GLU A 158 -9.80 5.72 -3.52
CA GLU A 158 -10.12 6.51 -2.32
C GLU A 158 -9.12 6.24 -1.20
N GLY A 159 -8.70 4.99 -1.02
CA GLY A 159 -7.67 4.62 -0.04
C GLY A 159 -6.34 5.31 -0.27
N VAL A 160 -5.87 5.38 -1.52
CA VAL A 160 -4.64 6.10 -1.90
C VAL A 160 -4.80 7.60 -1.65
N HIS A 161 -5.95 8.18 -2.00
CA HIS A 161 -6.24 9.59 -1.72
C HIS A 161 -6.19 9.90 -0.22
N LYS A 162 -6.90 9.13 0.60
CA LYS A 162 -6.92 9.28 2.07
C LYS A 162 -5.52 9.14 2.68
N MET A 163 -4.75 8.16 2.23
CA MET A 163 -3.38 7.95 2.69
C MET A 163 -2.50 9.15 2.36
N TYR A 164 -2.64 9.72 1.16
CA TYR A 164 -1.87 10.89 0.75
C TYR A 164 -2.27 12.13 1.54
N GLN A 165 -3.56 12.36 1.78
CA GLN A 165 -4.02 13.49 2.63
C GLN A 165 -3.50 13.36 4.06
N TRP A 166 -3.54 12.16 4.65
CA TRP A 166 -2.95 11.90 5.96
C TRP A 166 -1.44 12.17 5.98
N TYR A 167 -0.72 11.81 4.91
CA TYR A 167 0.71 12.10 4.79
C TYR A 167 1.01 13.60 4.76
N LEU A 168 0.12 14.42 4.17
CA LEU A 168 0.29 15.87 4.07
C LEU A 168 -0.09 16.63 5.34
N SER A 169 -0.91 16.03 6.24
CA SER A 169 -1.32 16.63 7.52
C SER A 169 -0.20 16.57 8.56
#